data_1aca66983e367f7899fb79d21877c1d4
#
_entry.id   1aca66983e367f7899fb79d21877c1d4
#
_cell.length_a   1.000
_cell.length_b   1.000
_cell.length_c   1.000
_cell.angle_alpha   90.00
_cell.angle_beta   90.00
_cell.angle_gamma   90.00
#
_symmetry.space_group_name_H-M   'P 1'
#
loop_
_entity.id
_entity.type
_entity.pdbx_description
1 polymer ?
#
loop_
_entity_poly.entity_id
_entity_poly.type
_entity_poly.pdbx_seq_one_letter_code
_entity_poly.pdbx_strand_id
1 'polypeptide(L)'
;ALGEELAAALAAGGAGLRMDLQPICAAASLAPVGYEALLRWDHPRLGMLDAPQVLRAAVAAGRGIALDAWVLVNAFRRRAGWKAGGPYLAVNVSAAGIRDGHAAPMIRAAIDSTGVDPRGLLVELPEAAVLHDLPAAGELAAMLRRAGIAVALDDFGAAAGSARVLRDIPFAVVKLDPLLTAGADRPGPEAGRIRAAVAAVVEMTHALGATTVAEAVESAEQMRTLREAGCDALQGWLLGRPGEGPA
;
A
#
# COMPACT_ATOMS: atom_id res chain seq x y z
N ALA A 1 23.42 -14.79 -8.07
CA ALA A 1 22.31 -15.71 -7.92
C ALA A 1 20.97 -15.02 -8.13
N LEU A 2 20.06 -14.96 -7.12
CA LEU A 2 18.69 -14.46 -7.33
C LEU A 2 18.65 -13.02 -7.85
N GLY A 3 19.53 -12.14 -7.37
CA GLY A 3 19.61 -10.75 -7.84
C GLY A 3 20.04 -10.60 -9.30
N GLU A 4 20.93 -11.44 -9.79
CA GLU A 4 21.36 -11.48 -11.19
C GLU A 4 20.20 -11.97 -12.09
N GLU A 5 19.48 -12.99 -11.63
CA GLU A 5 18.30 -13.52 -12.33
C GLU A 5 17.19 -12.44 -12.41
N LEU A 6 16.99 -11.68 -11.32
CA LEU A 6 16.08 -10.54 -11.33
C LEU A 6 16.54 -9.43 -12.30
N ALA A 7 17.84 -9.12 -12.32
CA ALA A 7 18.39 -8.15 -13.26
C ALA A 7 18.16 -8.58 -14.73
N ALA A 8 18.34 -9.86 -15.04
CA ALA A 8 18.04 -10.42 -16.36
C ALA A 8 16.53 -10.37 -16.67
N ALA A 9 15.67 -10.70 -15.69
CA ALA A 9 14.23 -10.62 -15.86
C ALA A 9 13.76 -9.18 -16.16
N LEU A 10 14.28 -8.18 -15.43
CA LEU A 10 13.99 -6.77 -15.67
C LEU A 10 14.49 -6.30 -17.06
N ALA A 11 15.69 -6.71 -17.47
CA ALA A 11 16.23 -6.41 -18.79
C ALA A 11 15.40 -7.05 -19.93
N ALA A 12 14.74 -8.19 -19.65
CA ALA A 12 13.80 -8.86 -20.55
C ALA A 12 12.35 -8.32 -20.44
N GLY A 13 12.17 -7.09 -19.93
CA GLY A 13 10.85 -6.47 -19.80
C GLY A 13 10.02 -6.97 -18.60
N GLY A 14 10.64 -7.66 -17.64
CA GLY A 14 9.97 -8.17 -16.45
C GLY A 14 9.52 -9.63 -16.58
N ALA A 15 10.31 -10.47 -17.24
CA ALA A 15 9.98 -11.88 -17.43
C ALA A 15 9.63 -12.59 -16.10
N GLY A 16 8.42 -13.14 -16.02
CA GLY A 16 7.86 -13.76 -14.82
C GLY A 16 7.40 -12.79 -13.72
N LEU A 17 7.71 -11.49 -13.82
CA LEU A 17 7.17 -10.48 -12.90
C LEU A 17 5.71 -10.17 -13.25
N ARG A 18 4.87 -10.04 -12.24
CA ARG A 18 3.46 -9.64 -12.40
C ARG A 18 2.96 -8.87 -11.19
N MET A 19 1.83 -8.19 -11.37
CA MET A 19 1.12 -7.52 -10.29
C MET A 19 -0.17 -8.28 -9.97
N ASP A 20 -0.26 -8.83 -8.78
CA ASP A 20 -1.52 -9.30 -8.22
C ASP A 20 -2.27 -8.12 -7.60
N LEU A 21 -3.58 -8.17 -7.61
CA LEU A 21 -4.45 -7.15 -7.06
C LEU A 21 -5.22 -7.71 -5.88
N GLN A 22 -5.11 -7.08 -4.72
CA GLN A 22 -5.88 -7.44 -3.54
C GLN A 22 -6.99 -6.40 -3.29
N PRO A 23 -8.26 -6.81 -3.12
CA PRO A 23 -9.35 -5.87 -2.92
C PRO A 23 -9.25 -5.17 -1.56
N ILE A 24 -9.53 -3.87 -1.58
CA ILE A 24 -9.79 -3.04 -0.42
C ILE A 24 -11.28 -2.73 -0.45
N CYS A 25 -12.02 -3.19 0.56
CA CYS A 25 -13.48 -3.15 0.57
C CYS A 25 -14.00 -2.12 1.59
N ALA A 26 -15.02 -1.35 1.22
CA ALA A 26 -15.70 -0.48 2.15
C ALA A 26 -16.26 -1.29 3.33
N ALA A 27 -16.00 -0.86 4.57
CA ALA A 27 -16.45 -1.58 5.75
C ALA A 27 -17.99 -1.70 5.83
N ALA A 28 -18.72 -0.72 5.34
CA ALA A 28 -20.18 -0.70 5.37
C ALA A 28 -20.83 -1.69 4.39
N SER A 29 -20.39 -1.70 3.12
CA SER A 29 -21.03 -2.46 2.04
C SER A 29 -20.29 -3.72 1.63
N LEU A 30 -19.02 -3.86 2.02
CA LEU A 30 -18.06 -4.87 1.56
C LEU A 30 -17.80 -4.84 0.04
N ALA A 31 -18.25 -3.80 -0.64
CA ALA A 31 -17.93 -3.58 -2.05
C ALA A 31 -16.49 -3.08 -2.20
N PRO A 32 -15.74 -3.52 -3.23
CA PRO A 32 -14.41 -3.02 -3.50
C PRO A 32 -14.42 -1.52 -3.80
N VAL A 33 -13.63 -0.75 -3.06
CA VAL A 33 -13.40 0.69 -3.26
C VAL A 33 -12.02 0.96 -3.86
N GLY A 34 -11.12 0.00 -3.71
CA GLY A 34 -9.77 0.02 -4.24
C GLY A 34 -9.18 -1.37 -4.37
N TYR A 35 -8.01 -1.43 -4.98
CA TYR A 35 -7.17 -2.62 -5.05
C TYR A 35 -5.73 -2.24 -4.78
N GLU A 36 -5.03 -3.04 -3.99
CA GLU A 36 -3.59 -2.88 -3.81
C GLU A 36 -2.83 -3.73 -4.83
N ALA A 37 -1.86 -3.11 -5.50
CA ALA A 37 -0.98 -3.76 -6.47
C ALA A 37 0.21 -4.41 -5.74
N LEU A 38 0.25 -5.72 -5.75
CA LEU A 38 1.23 -6.53 -5.04
C LEU A 38 2.15 -7.24 -6.03
N LEU A 39 3.45 -6.91 -5.96
CA LEU A 39 4.47 -7.54 -6.81
C LEU A 39 4.57 -9.04 -6.53
N ARG A 40 4.64 -9.83 -7.60
CA ARG A 40 4.94 -11.27 -7.60
C ARG A 40 5.97 -11.58 -8.67
N TRP A 41 6.77 -12.61 -8.42
CA TRP A 41 7.69 -13.14 -9.42
C TRP A 41 7.54 -14.66 -9.53
N ASP A 42 7.01 -15.12 -10.65
CA ASP A 42 6.94 -16.54 -10.96
C ASP A 42 8.32 -17.01 -11.43
N HIS A 43 9.16 -17.34 -10.45
CA HIS A 43 10.54 -17.72 -10.68
C HIS A 43 10.62 -19.19 -11.19
N PRO A 44 11.32 -19.47 -12.30
CA PRO A 44 11.27 -20.76 -12.96
C PRO A 44 11.74 -21.94 -12.09
N ARG A 45 12.58 -21.70 -11.09
CA ARG A 45 13.12 -22.75 -10.20
C ARG A 45 12.60 -22.67 -8.77
N LEU A 46 12.22 -21.49 -8.28
CA LEU A 46 11.82 -21.25 -6.88
C LEU A 46 10.32 -21.14 -6.70
N GLY A 47 9.56 -21.18 -7.80
CA GLY A 47 8.12 -20.92 -7.75
C GLY A 47 7.79 -19.45 -7.54
N MET A 48 6.61 -19.16 -7.04
CA MET A 48 6.15 -17.79 -6.82
C MET A 48 6.88 -17.14 -5.63
N LEU A 49 7.53 -16.02 -5.89
CA LEU A 49 8.18 -15.17 -4.89
C LEU A 49 7.30 -13.94 -4.63
N ASP A 50 7.16 -13.59 -3.35
CA ASP A 50 6.42 -12.40 -2.91
C ASP A 50 7.26 -11.10 -3.00
N ALA A 51 6.61 -9.95 -2.81
CA ALA A 51 7.26 -8.65 -2.88
C ALA A 51 8.47 -8.51 -1.94
N PRO A 52 8.43 -8.90 -0.65
CA PRO A 52 9.59 -8.85 0.24
C PRO A 52 10.80 -9.65 -0.26
N GLN A 53 10.56 -10.82 -0.86
CA GLN A 53 11.64 -11.66 -1.41
C GLN A 53 12.28 -11.01 -2.65
N VAL A 54 11.44 -10.48 -3.56
CA VAL A 54 11.89 -9.79 -4.78
C VAL A 54 12.63 -8.50 -4.44
N LEU A 55 12.11 -7.70 -3.50
CA LEU A 55 12.75 -6.45 -3.05
C LEU A 55 14.13 -6.71 -2.44
N ARG A 56 14.27 -7.73 -1.59
CA ARG A 56 15.59 -8.12 -1.05
C ARG A 56 16.58 -8.48 -2.15
N ALA A 57 16.14 -9.23 -3.16
CA ALA A 57 16.98 -9.59 -4.30
C ALA A 57 17.38 -8.35 -5.12
N ALA A 58 16.45 -7.41 -5.33
CA ALA A 58 16.70 -6.16 -6.04
C ALA A 58 17.72 -5.28 -5.31
N VAL A 59 17.59 -5.11 -3.99
CA VAL A 59 18.54 -4.34 -3.17
C VAL A 59 19.94 -4.96 -3.21
N ALA A 60 20.04 -6.29 -3.03
CA ALA A 60 21.31 -7.01 -3.07
C ALA A 60 22.02 -6.90 -4.45
N ALA A 61 21.27 -6.71 -5.53
CA ALA A 61 21.81 -6.57 -6.88
C ALA A 61 21.95 -5.09 -7.35
N GLY A 62 21.63 -4.11 -6.51
CA GLY A 62 21.61 -2.69 -6.89
C GLY A 62 20.57 -2.37 -7.98
N ARG A 63 19.43 -3.09 -7.99
CA ARG A 63 18.36 -2.97 -8.99
C ARG A 63 17.04 -2.40 -8.43
N GLY A 64 17.05 -1.86 -7.22
CA GLY A 64 15.86 -1.32 -6.57
C GLY A 64 15.13 -0.28 -7.43
N ILE A 65 15.86 0.73 -7.98
CA ILE A 65 15.29 1.77 -8.84
C ILE A 65 14.64 1.16 -10.10
N ALA A 66 15.29 0.19 -10.74
CA ALA A 66 14.76 -0.46 -11.94
C ALA A 66 13.49 -1.26 -11.64
N LEU A 67 13.44 -1.92 -10.47
CA LEU A 67 12.26 -2.63 -10.01
C LEU A 67 11.12 -1.67 -9.69
N ASP A 68 11.37 -0.58 -8.96
CA ASP A 68 10.37 0.43 -8.64
C ASP A 68 9.76 1.04 -9.91
N ALA A 69 10.60 1.37 -10.89
CA ALA A 69 10.13 1.88 -12.18
C ALA A 69 9.26 0.85 -12.92
N TRP A 70 9.65 -0.43 -12.92
CA TRP A 70 8.86 -1.49 -13.52
C TRP A 70 7.50 -1.66 -12.82
N VAL A 71 7.47 -1.65 -11.49
CA VAL A 71 6.25 -1.76 -10.68
C VAL A 71 5.30 -0.61 -11.00
N LEU A 72 5.77 0.64 -10.93
CA LEU A 72 4.95 1.82 -11.18
C LEU A 72 4.34 1.80 -12.59
N VAL A 73 5.14 1.54 -13.63
CA VAL A 73 4.64 1.51 -15.01
C VAL A 73 3.59 0.40 -15.20
N ASN A 74 3.81 -0.80 -14.66
CA ASN A 74 2.89 -1.91 -14.84
C ASN A 74 1.60 -1.75 -14.04
N ALA A 75 1.68 -1.26 -12.80
CA ALA A 75 0.52 -0.93 -11.99
C ALA A 75 -0.32 0.18 -12.64
N PHE A 76 0.32 1.27 -13.10
CA PHE A 76 -0.39 2.39 -13.72
C PHE A 76 -1.02 2.01 -15.07
N ARG A 77 -0.34 1.20 -15.88
CA ARG A 77 -0.91 0.64 -17.11
C ARG A 77 -2.16 -0.20 -16.81
N ARG A 78 -2.12 -1.00 -15.75
CA ARG A 78 -3.28 -1.78 -15.32
C ARG A 78 -4.46 -0.88 -14.94
N ARG A 79 -4.21 0.16 -14.15
CA ARG A 79 -5.26 1.12 -13.74
C ARG A 79 -5.80 1.91 -14.93
N ALA A 80 -4.97 2.29 -15.89
CA ALA A 80 -5.40 3.01 -17.10
C ALA A 80 -6.42 2.22 -17.93
N GLY A 81 -6.41 0.88 -17.84
CA GLY A 81 -7.39 0.00 -18.49
C GLY A 81 -8.76 -0.05 -17.80
N TRP A 82 -8.91 0.52 -16.60
CA TRP A 82 -10.19 0.45 -15.89
C TRP A 82 -11.13 1.59 -16.26
N LYS A 83 -12.43 1.37 -16.02
CA LYS A 83 -13.45 2.42 -16.24
C LYS A 83 -13.16 3.65 -15.37
N ALA A 84 -13.38 4.82 -15.93
CA ALA A 84 -13.31 6.09 -15.20
C ALA A 84 -14.29 6.08 -14.01
N GLY A 85 -13.86 6.61 -12.86
CA GLY A 85 -14.68 6.62 -11.64
C GLY A 85 -14.79 5.25 -10.95
N GLY A 86 -14.09 4.23 -11.42
CA GLY A 86 -14.00 2.93 -10.77
C GLY A 86 -13.11 2.95 -9.51
N PRO A 87 -12.84 1.77 -8.89
CA PRO A 87 -12.00 1.65 -7.72
C PRO A 87 -10.61 2.27 -7.93
N TYR A 88 -10.00 2.80 -6.87
CA TYR A 88 -8.61 3.29 -6.96
C TYR A 88 -7.63 2.11 -7.02
N LEU A 89 -6.42 2.37 -7.52
CA LEU A 89 -5.29 1.45 -7.41
C LEU A 89 -4.26 2.01 -6.44
N ALA A 90 -4.01 1.25 -5.36
CA ALA A 90 -2.97 1.52 -4.40
C ALA A 90 -1.64 0.91 -4.86
N VAL A 91 -0.55 1.67 -4.74
CA VAL A 91 0.79 1.25 -5.15
C VAL A 91 1.80 1.68 -4.11
N ASN A 92 2.59 0.72 -3.68
CA ASN A 92 3.68 0.94 -2.72
C ASN A 92 4.88 1.67 -3.35
N VAL A 93 5.48 2.59 -2.61
CA VAL A 93 6.75 3.22 -2.94
C VAL A 93 7.82 2.73 -1.97
N SER A 94 8.98 2.36 -2.51
CA SER A 94 10.08 1.88 -1.67
C SER A 94 10.66 3.00 -0.78
N ALA A 95 11.14 2.62 0.41
CA ALA A 95 11.84 3.54 1.31
C ALA A 95 13.07 4.19 0.64
N ALA A 96 13.77 3.47 -0.23
CA ALA A 96 14.88 4.00 -1.02
C ALA A 96 14.40 5.05 -2.02
N GLY A 97 13.28 4.81 -2.69
CA GLY A 97 12.68 5.77 -3.63
C GLY A 97 12.31 7.11 -2.98
N ILE A 98 11.85 7.07 -1.74
CA ILE A 98 11.55 8.27 -0.94
C ILE A 98 12.85 8.98 -0.56
N ARG A 99 13.76 8.30 0.14
CA ARG A 99 15.00 8.86 0.67
C ARG A 99 15.92 9.45 -0.41
N ASP A 100 16.07 8.75 -1.52
CA ASP A 100 17.00 9.13 -2.58
C ASP A 100 16.33 10.03 -3.64
N GLY A 101 15.06 10.44 -3.43
CA GLY A 101 14.32 11.36 -4.28
C GLY A 101 13.90 10.81 -5.65
N HIS A 102 14.01 9.49 -5.86
CA HIS A 102 13.71 8.87 -7.15
C HIS A 102 12.21 8.64 -7.38
N ALA A 103 11.40 8.51 -6.32
CA ALA A 103 9.98 8.21 -6.43
C ALA A 103 9.22 9.25 -7.26
N ALA A 104 9.42 10.54 -7.01
CA ALA A 104 8.71 11.62 -7.69
C ALA A 104 8.91 11.62 -9.21
N PRO A 105 10.15 11.62 -9.76
CA PRO A 105 10.36 11.57 -11.20
C PRO A 105 9.88 10.25 -11.83
N MET A 106 10.01 9.11 -11.14
CA MET A 106 9.52 7.82 -11.65
C MET A 106 7.99 7.78 -11.76
N ILE A 107 7.27 8.29 -10.75
CA ILE A 107 5.80 8.36 -10.77
C ILE A 107 5.34 9.25 -11.92
N ARG A 108 5.96 10.42 -12.11
CA ARG A 108 5.65 11.32 -13.22
C ARG A 108 5.87 10.65 -14.58
N ALA A 109 7.02 10.02 -14.78
CA ALA A 109 7.32 9.29 -16.02
C ALA A 109 6.34 8.12 -16.26
N ALA A 110 5.91 7.42 -15.22
CA ALA A 110 4.92 6.35 -15.32
C ALA A 110 3.54 6.90 -15.73
N ILE A 111 3.10 8.04 -15.19
CA ILE A 111 1.86 8.70 -15.59
C ILE A 111 1.92 9.11 -17.08
N ASP A 112 3.01 9.79 -17.47
CA ASP A 112 3.18 10.27 -18.84
C ASP A 112 3.21 9.13 -19.87
N SER A 113 3.84 8.00 -19.50
CA SER A 113 3.96 6.84 -20.41
C SER A 113 2.70 5.96 -20.47
N THR A 114 1.84 5.99 -19.46
CA THR A 114 0.65 5.12 -19.39
C THR A 114 -0.65 5.85 -19.68
N GLY A 115 -0.67 7.18 -19.53
CA GLY A 115 -1.88 8.00 -19.66
C GLY A 115 -2.91 7.74 -18.55
N VAL A 116 -2.50 7.16 -17.42
CA VAL A 116 -3.40 6.89 -16.30
C VAL A 116 -3.97 8.19 -15.72
N ASP A 117 -5.25 8.18 -15.35
CA ASP A 117 -5.83 9.28 -14.57
C ASP A 117 -5.27 9.27 -13.14
N PRO A 118 -4.52 10.31 -12.72
CA PRO A 118 -3.93 10.36 -11.38
C PRO A 118 -4.94 10.24 -10.25
N ARG A 119 -6.19 10.69 -10.46
CA ARG A 119 -7.27 10.63 -9.45
C ARG A 119 -7.71 9.20 -9.11
N GLY A 120 -7.35 8.24 -9.94
CA GLY A 120 -7.57 6.82 -9.68
C GLY A 120 -6.40 6.13 -8.96
N LEU A 121 -5.39 6.88 -8.51
CA LEU A 121 -4.21 6.34 -7.85
C LEU A 121 -4.17 6.71 -6.37
N LEU A 122 -3.70 5.77 -5.56
CA LEU A 122 -3.31 5.94 -4.18
C LEU A 122 -1.85 5.49 -4.05
N VAL A 123 -0.96 6.37 -3.62
CA VAL A 123 0.46 6.01 -3.39
C VAL A 123 0.66 5.79 -1.90
N GLU A 124 1.19 4.63 -1.55
CA GLU A 124 1.40 4.19 -0.18
C GLU A 124 2.85 4.46 0.25
N LEU A 125 3.01 5.16 1.36
CA LEU A 125 4.29 5.48 1.98
C LEU A 125 4.42 4.70 3.29
N PRO A 126 5.40 3.78 3.42
CA PRO A 126 5.60 3.02 4.65
C PRO A 126 5.92 3.93 5.84
N GLU A 127 5.28 3.71 6.99
CA GLU A 127 5.48 4.52 8.22
C GLU A 127 6.96 4.63 8.58
N ALA A 128 7.69 3.53 8.55
CA ALA A 128 9.11 3.51 8.86
C ALA A 128 9.95 4.41 7.93
N ALA A 129 9.61 4.48 6.65
CA ALA A 129 10.29 5.36 5.70
C ALA A 129 9.96 6.83 5.95
N VAL A 130 8.70 7.14 6.24
CA VAL A 130 8.25 8.49 6.59
C VAL A 130 8.91 9.00 7.87
N LEU A 131 8.99 8.15 8.90
CA LEU A 131 9.66 8.48 10.17
C LEU A 131 11.16 8.68 10.00
N HIS A 132 11.80 7.97 9.07
CA HIS A 132 13.23 8.07 8.80
C HIS A 132 13.58 9.41 8.14
N ASP A 133 12.77 9.90 7.20
CA ASP A 133 12.98 11.17 6.49
C ASP A 133 11.63 11.89 6.25
N LEU A 134 11.14 12.53 7.32
CA LEU A 134 9.87 13.25 7.28
C LEU A 134 9.85 14.41 6.26
N PRO A 135 10.94 15.20 6.06
CA PRO A 135 11.00 16.20 5.01
C PRO A 135 10.83 15.62 3.61
N ALA A 136 11.62 14.60 3.24
CA ALA A 136 11.53 13.97 1.92
C ALA A 136 10.16 13.36 1.65
N ALA A 137 9.58 12.66 2.64
CA ALA A 137 8.22 12.11 2.56
C ALA A 137 7.17 13.22 2.38
N GLY A 138 7.31 14.34 3.11
CA GLY A 138 6.42 15.48 2.98
C GLY A 138 6.48 16.17 1.62
N GLU A 139 7.67 16.32 1.04
CA GLU A 139 7.86 16.84 -0.31
C GLU A 139 7.22 15.95 -1.36
N LEU A 140 7.44 14.63 -1.26
CA LEU A 140 6.82 13.64 -2.15
C LEU A 140 5.29 13.69 -2.03
N ALA A 141 4.73 13.65 -0.83
CA ALA A 141 3.30 13.71 -0.60
C ALA A 141 2.68 15.01 -1.17
N ALA A 142 3.35 16.16 -0.98
CA ALA A 142 2.91 17.42 -1.54
C ALA A 142 2.92 17.42 -3.08
N MET A 143 3.94 16.82 -3.69
CA MET A 143 4.00 16.65 -5.15
C MET A 143 2.87 15.77 -5.67
N LEU A 144 2.64 14.61 -5.04
CA LEU A 144 1.59 13.68 -5.41
C LEU A 144 0.20 14.33 -5.34
N ARG A 145 -0.09 15.03 -4.25
CA ARG A 145 -1.36 15.75 -4.08
C ARG A 145 -1.58 16.84 -5.14
N ARG A 146 -0.54 17.59 -5.49
CA ARG A 146 -0.62 18.59 -6.60
C ARG A 146 -0.90 17.92 -7.95
N ALA A 147 -0.46 16.69 -8.14
CA ALA A 147 -0.76 15.89 -9.33
C ALA A 147 -2.15 15.23 -9.29
N GLY A 148 -2.92 15.39 -8.20
CA GLY A 148 -4.24 14.78 -8.03
C GLY A 148 -4.18 13.32 -7.55
N ILE A 149 -3.02 12.85 -7.06
CA ILE A 149 -2.83 11.50 -6.52
C ILE A 149 -3.09 11.52 -5.03
N ALA A 150 -3.91 10.59 -4.53
CA ALA A 150 -4.08 10.38 -3.11
C ALA A 150 -2.84 9.73 -2.49
N VAL A 151 -2.56 10.04 -1.21
CA VAL A 151 -1.41 9.49 -0.48
C VAL A 151 -1.91 8.76 0.76
N ALA A 152 -1.41 7.54 0.95
CA ALA A 152 -1.65 6.77 2.16
C ALA A 152 -0.40 6.66 3.03
N LEU A 153 -0.60 6.61 4.34
CA LEU A 153 0.40 6.13 5.29
C LEU A 153 0.16 4.64 5.49
N ASP A 154 1.17 3.83 5.20
CA ASP A 154 1.11 2.38 5.30
C ASP A 154 1.80 1.85 6.54
N ASP A 155 1.38 0.66 7.02
CA ASP A 155 1.91 -0.01 8.22
C ASP A 155 1.79 0.84 9.51
N PHE A 156 0.77 1.70 9.65
CA PHE A 156 0.64 2.56 10.82
C PHE A 156 0.42 1.76 12.10
N GLY A 157 1.33 1.94 13.05
CA GLY A 157 1.33 1.24 14.33
C GLY A 157 2.31 0.08 14.41
N ALA A 158 3.02 -0.25 13.33
CA ALA A 158 4.12 -1.23 13.34
C ALA A 158 5.38 -0.66 14.02
N ALA A 159 5.63 0.63 13.80
CA ALA A 159 6.71 1.34 14.47
C ALA A 159 6.22 2.01 15.76
N ALA A 160 7.09 2.66 16.52
CA ALA A 160 6.70 3.53 17.64
C ALA A 160 5.98 4.79 17.09
N GLY A 161 4.82 4.55 16.49
CA GLY A 161 4.05 5.44 15.64
C GLY A 161 3.94 6.85 16.20
N SER A 162 4.08 7.80 15.32
CA SER A 162 4.06 9.19 15.71
C SER A 162 2.82 9.90 15.17
N ALA A 163 1.92 10.32 16.06
CA ALA A 163 0.86 11.26 15.72
C ALA A 163 1.40 12.51 15.00
N ARG A 164 2.69 12.81 15.16
CA ARG A 164 3.39 13.85 14.43
C ARG A 164 3.36 13.64 12.92
N VAL A 165 3.55 12.42 12.45
CA VAL A 165 3.50 12.09 11.01
C VAL A 165 2.14 12.46 10.42
N LEU A 166 1.07 12.08 11.10
CA LEU A 166 -0.30 12.40 10.68
C LEU A 166 -0.63 13.90 10.74
N ARG A 167 -0.02 14.62 11.71
CA ARG A 167 -0.20 16.07 11.80
C ARG A 167 0.53 16.81 10.68
N ASP A 168 1.76 16.39 10.37
CA ASP A 168 2.66 17.14 9.48
C ASP A 168 2.43 16.82 7.99
N ILE A 169 1.95 15.60 7.67
CA ILE A 169 1.63 15.19 6.30
C ILE A 169 0.14 14.86 6.19
N PRO A 170 -0.61 15.59 5.34
CA PRO A 170 -2.04 15.32 5.16
C PRO A 170 -2.25 14.10 4.24
N PHE A 171 -2.33 12.93 4.84
CA PHE A 171 -2.70 11.69 4.16
C PHE A 171 -4.21 11.66 3.85
N ALA A 172 -4.57 10.99 2.76
CA ALA A 172 -5.97 10.69 2.44
C ALA A 172 -6.43 9.39 3.12
N VAL A 173 -5.50 8.46 3.33
CA VAL A 173 -5.75 7.14 3.90
C VAL A 173 -4.67 6.82 4.93
N VAL A 174 -5.05 6.15 6.01
CA VAL A 174 -4.14 5.54 6.99
C VAL A 174 -4.46 4.04 7.06
N LYS A 175 -3.48 3.20 6.68
CA LYS A 175 -3.60 1.74 6.75
C LYS A 175 -3.07 1.27 8.10
N LEU A 176 -3.93 0.58 8.85
CA LEU A 176 -3.61 0.10 10.20
C LEU A 176 -2.90 -1.25 10.11
N ASP A 177 -1.65 -1.29 10.59
CA ASP A 177 -0.86 -2.51 10.64
C ASP A 177 -1.55 -3.60 11.49
N PRO A 178 -1.46 -4.87 11.09
CA PRO A 178 -2.01 -5.99 11.85
C PRO A 178 -1.55 -6.05 13.32
N LEU A 179 -0.35 -5.56 13.65
CA LEU A 179 0.14 -5.52 15.04
C LEU A 179 -0.70 -4.62 15.93
N LEU A 180 -1.27 -3.54 15.38
CA LEU A 180 -2.17 -2.65 16.11
C LEU A 180 -3.54 -3.30 16.36
N THR A 181 -4.01 -4.13 15.43
CA THR A 181 -5.36 -4.71 15.44
C THR A 181 -5.40 -6.15 16.01
N ALA A 182 -4.22 -6.81 16.10
CA ALA A 182 -4.12 -8.22 16.51
C ALA A 182 -4.71 -8.46 17.90
N GLY A 183 -5.67 -9.37 17.98
CA GLY A 183 -6.34 -9.75 19.24
C GLY A 183 -7.51 -8.86 19.63
N ALA A 184 -7.89 -7.86 18.84
CA ALA A 184 -9.06 -7.03 19.08
C ALA A 184 -10.36 -7.85 19.15
N ASP A 185 -10.44 -8.95 18.41
CA ASP A 185 -11.54 -9.89 18.30
C ASP A 185 -11.60 -10.93 19.44
N ARG A 186 -10.58 -10.99 20.31
CA ARG A 186 -10.53 -11.97 21.41
C ARG A 186 -11.39 -11.51 22.59
N PRO A 187 -11.83 -12.45 23.44
CA PRO A 187 -12.49 -12.08 24.69
C PRO A 187 -11.48 -11.55 25.72
N GLY A 188 -11.94 -10.72 26.64
CA GLY A 188 -11.19 -10.29 27.82
C GLY A 188 -10.72 -8.84 27.81
N PRO A 189 -10.10 -8.39 28.91
CA PRO A 189 -9.76 -6.98 29.12
C PRO A 189 -8.63 -6.48 28.21
N GLU A 190 -7.74 -7.34 27.77
CA GLU A 190 -6.67 -6.99 26.83
C GLU A 190 -7.24 -6.59 25.47
N ALA A 191 -8.15 -7.40 24.92
CA ALA A 191 -8.85 -7.08 23.68
C ALA A 191 -9.66 -5.77 23.79
N GLY A 192 -10.23 -5.48 24.98
CA GLY A 192 -10.89 -4.20 25.24
C GLY A 192 -9.94 -3.01 25.09
N ARG A 193 -8.68 -3.12 25.57
CA ARG A 193 -7.67 -2.07 25.38
C ARG A 193 -7.24 -1.91 23.92
N ILE A 194 -7.10 -3.03 23.19
CA ILE A 194 -6.78 -3.01 21.76
C ILE A 194 -7.89 -2.28 20.99
N ARG A 195 -9.15 -2.67 21.19
CA ARG A 195 -10.31 -2.00 20.58
C ARG A 195 -10.35 -0.50 20.86
N ALA A 196 -10.11 -0.10 22.11
CA ALA A 196 -10.07 1.30 22.49
C ALA A 196 -8.92 2.05 21.78
N ALA A 197 -7.75 1.44 21.65
CA ALA A 197 -6.62 2.01 20.92
C ALA A 197 -6.94 2.17 19.42
N VAL A 198 -7.50 1.15 18.77
CA VAL A 198 -7.93 1.21 17.36
C VAL A 198 -8.96 2.33 17.17
N ALA A 199 -10.00 2.39 18.00
CA ALA A 199 -11.01 3.44 17.91
C ALA A 199 -10.42 4.85 18.07
N ALA A 200 -9.49 5.03 19.01
CA ALA A 200 -8.81 6.32 19.20
C ALA A 200 -7.97 6.73 17.96
N VAL A 201 -7.29 5.76 17.31
CA VAL A 201 -6.56 6.03 16.07
C VAL A 201 -7.53 6.38 14.93
N VAL A 202 -8.63 5.67 14.80
CA VAL A 202 -9.68 5.98 13.80
C VAL A 202 -10.23 7.39 14.01
N GLU A 203 -10.60 7.76 15.23
CA GLU A 203 -11.09 9.11 15.54
C GLU A 203 -10.06 10.19 15.22
N MET A 204 -8.80 9.97 15.58
CA MET A 204 -7.71 10.91 15.26
C MET A 204 -7.55 11.05 13.74
N THR A 205 -7.60 9.96 13.00
CA THR A 205 -7.49 9.93 11.53
C THR A 205 -8.63 10.73 10.90
N HIS A 206 -9.85 10.49 11.34
CA HIS A 206 -11.04 11.23 10.88
C HIS A 206 -10.96 12.72 11.19
N ALA A 207 -10.49 13.09 12.39
CA ALA A 207 -10.31 14.49 12.79
C ALA A 207 -9.29 15.22 11.90
N LEU A 208 -8.36 14.50 11.28
CA LEU A 208 -7.38 15.01 10.32
C LEU A 208 -7.86 14.94 8.85
N GLY A 209 -9.10 14.48 8.62
CA GLY A 209 -9.72 14.43 7.29
C GLY A 209 -9.27 13.24 6.44
N ALA A 210 -8.70 12.21 7.05
CA ALA A 210 -8.30 10.96 6.38
C ALA A 210 -9.29 9.82 6.71
N THR A 211 -9.26 8.76 5.91
CA THR A 211 -9.98 7.51 6.15
C THR A 211 -9.03 6.41 6.61
N THR A 212 -9.57 5.37 7.24
CA THR A 212 -8.79 4.24 7.73
C THR A 212 -9.06 2.97 6.94
N VAL A 213 -8.00 2.19 6.71
CA VAL A 213 -8.07 0.81 6.19
C VAL A 213 -7.46 -0.12 7.23
N ALA A 214 -8.21 -1.09 7.73
CA ALA A 214 -7.64 -2.12 8.57
C ALA A 214 -7.20 -3.31 7.73
N GLU A 215 -5.96 -3.77 7.97
CA GLU A 215 -5.33 -4.83 7.19
C GLU A 215 -5.40 -6.21 7.84
N ALA A 216 -5.05 -7.24 7.07
CA ALA A 216 -4.98 -8.64 7.48
C ALA A 216 -6.28 -9.17 8.14
N VAL A 217 -7.43 -8.77 7.60
CA VAL A 217 -8.73 -9.26 8.07
C VAL A 217 -8.94 -10.68 7.55
N GLU A 218 -8.90 -11.67 8.46
CA GLU A 218 -8.97 -13.09 8.11
C GLU A 218 -10.22 -13.78 8.63
N SER A 219 -10.95 -13.16 9.59
CA SER A 219 -12.16 -13.73 10.19
C SER A 219 -13.33 -12.75 10.20
N ALA A 220 -14.55 -13.30 10.20
CA ALA A 220 -15.77 -12.50 10.34
C ALA A 220 -15.84 -11.74 11.69
N GLU A 221 -15.22 -12.30 12.73
CA GLU A 221 -15.14 -11.68 14.04
C GLU A 221 -14.23 -10.43 14.01
N GLN A 222 -13.03 -10.54 13.41
CA GLN A 222 -12.14 -9.39 13.18
C GLN A 222 -12.85 -8.31 12.37
N MET A 223 -13.47 -8.69 11.25
CA MET A 223 -14.23 -7.77 10.41
C MET A 223 -15.28 -6.99 11.21
N ARG A 224 -16.09 -7.69 12.01
CA ARG A 224 -17.11 -7.05 12.84
C ARG A 224 -16.50 -6.07 13.84
N THR A 225 -15.47 -6.50 14.56
CA THR A 225 -14.79 -5.71 15.59
C THR A 225 -14.18 -4.43 15.00
N LEU A 226 -13.54 -4.52 13.84
CA LEU A 226 -12.92 -3.36 13.18
C LEU A 226 -13.95 -2.39 12.60
N ARG A 227 -15.10 -2.91 12.12
CA ARG A 227 -16.26 -2.07 11.75
C ARG A 227 -16.85 -1.33 12.94
N GLU A 228 -17.02 -2.03 14.09
CA GLU A 228 -17.49 -1.42 15.33
C GLU A 228 -16.52 -0.37 15.88
N ALA A 229 -15.21 -0.54 15.63
CA ALA A 229 -14.19 0.46 15.97
C ALA A 229 -14.18 1.67 15.00
N GLY A 230 -15.00 1.65 13.94
CA GLY A 230 -15.19 2.77 13.02
C GLY A 230 -14.28 2.78 11.81
N CYS A 231 -13.55 1.69 11.49
CA CYS A 231 -12.73 1.61 10.28
C CYS A 231 -13.60 1.80 9.02
N ASP A 232 -13.12 2.59 8.06
CA ASP A 232 -13.84 2.94 6.84
C ASP A 232 -13.77 1.85 5.78
N ALA A 233 -12.61 1.19 5.68
CA ALA A 233 -12.37 0.10 4.75
C ALA A 233 -11.55 -1.01 5.41
N LEU A 234 -11.58 -2.17 4.79
CA LEU A 234 -10.98 -3.40 5.27
C LEU A 234 -10.26 -4.11 4.13
N GLN A 235 -9.14 -4.74 4.44
CA GLN A 235 -8.36 -5.55 3.51
C GLN A 235 -7.90 -6.83 4.21
N GLY A 236 -7.96 -7.96 3.53
CA GLY A 236 -7.52 -9.24 4.09
C GLY A 236 -8.09 -10.44 3.33
N TRP A 237 -7.63 -11.62 3.71
CA TRP A 237 -7.99 -12.86 3.01
C TRP A 237 -9.48 -13.21 3.11
N LEU A 238 -10.16 -12.74 4.14
CA LEU A 238 -11.61 -12.89 4.24
C LEU A 238 -12.34 -12.19 3.10
N LEU A 239 -11.84 -11.03 2.65
CA LEU A 239 -12.47 -10.17 1.64
C LEU A 239 -11.98 -10.50 0.22
N GLY A 240 -10.79 -11.07 0.11
CA GLY A 240 -10.20 -11.52 -1.14
C GLY A 240 -8.69 -11.71 -1.03
N ARG A 241 -8.21 -12.75 -1.69
CA ARG A 241 -6.78 -12.99 -1.84
C ARG A 241 -6.24 -12.18 -3.03
N PRO A 242 -4.93 -11.84 -3.03
CA PRO A 242 -4.30 -11.28 -4.22
C PRO A 242 -4.52 -12.16 -5.47
N GLY A 243 -4.88 -11.55 -6.59
CA GLY A 243 -5.18 -12.23 -7.84
C GLY A 243 -5.27 -11.28 -9.03
N GLU A 244 -5.97 -11.65 -10.09
CA GLU A 244 -6.02 -10.86 -11.34
C GLU A 244 -6.74 -9.51 -11.20
N GLY A 245 -7.62 -9.36 -10.22
CA GLY A 245 -8.40 -8.15 -10.01
C GLY A 245 -9.56 -7.96 -10.98
N PRO A 246 -10.14 -6.75 -11.05
CA PRO A 246 -11.27 -6.48 -11.95
C PRO A 246 -10.82 -6.53 -13.42
N ALA A 247 -11.74 -6.96 -14.26
CA ALA A 247 -11.61 -6.96 -15.71
C ALA A 247 -11.85 -5.55 -16.30
#